data_e1f32936006223c9a6e49029d0335f49
#
_entry.id   e1f32936006223c9a6e49029d0335f49
#
_cell.length_a   1.000
_cell.length_b   1.000
_cell.length_c   1.000
_cell.angle_alpha   90.00
_cell.angle_beta   90.00
_cell.angle_gamma   90.00
#
_symmetry.space_group_name_H-M   'P 1'
#
loop_
_entity.id
_entity.type
_entity.pdbx_description
1 polymer ?
#
loop_
_entity_poly.entity_id
_entity_poly.type
_entity_poly.pdbx_seq_one_letter_code
_entity_poly.pdbx_strand_id
1 'polypeptide(L)'
;MLYLYAKKINWNNCYIVINFIVMFSLKKREGIMNSRMNQIDILEEETIDLSELFLSVLKYFKLIIVLCILFACGGFFGTKLLIAPTYTASTSIYLTPQISESGSLDYNSQMANSKLVSNAVNLLTQDNIMSEVAKDVGLDSASSVKKFVSVTNESNTEIITISATTTDPKLSKDIANDTVSTFVRTMQKNLNVRNIEVVDKAKLSYIPSGPNVKKNTLLATMVGFILGCGYATLRFLFDNRLRTKEEAEKYLGIPVFCEIPEL
;
A
#
# COMPACT_ATOMS: atom_id res chain seq x y z
N MET A 1 16.57 -2.04 -2.62
CA MET A 1 16.38 -3.11 -1.63
C MET A 1 15.24 -2.83 -0.63
N LEU A 2 14.66 -1.64 -0.60
CA LEU A 2 13.55 -1.24 0.31
C LEU A 2 12.13 -1.43 -0.28
N TYR A 3 12.02 -1.79 -1.57
CA TYR A 3 10.73 -1.90 -2.27
C TYR A 3 10.10 -3.30 -2.24
N LEU A 4 10.79 -4.29 -1.69
CA LEU A 4 10.32 -5.69 -1.63
C LEU A 4 9.68 -6.08 -0.28
N TYR A 5 9.66 -5.19 0.71
CA TYR A 5 9.10 -5.49 2.04
C TYR A 5 7.64 -5.07 2.23
N ALA A 6 7.07 -4.29 1.32
CA ALA A 6 5.71 -3.74 1.45
C ALA A 6 4.58 -4.70 1.00
N LYS A 7 4.89 -5.88 0.46
CA LYS A 7 3.88 -6.79 -0.14
C LYS A 7 3.38 -7.91 0.78
N LYS A 8 3.74 -7.91 2.07
CA LYS A 8 3.36 -9.01 2.99
C LYS A 8 2.91 -8.53 4.38
N ILE A 9 2.05 -7.51 4.43
CA ILE A 9 1.34 -7.22 5.68
C ILE A 9 0.04 -8.01 5.65
N ASN A 10 0.11 -9.20 6.23
CA ASN A 10 -1.02 -10.09 6.47
C ASN A 10 -1.86 -9.49 7.63
N TRP A 11 -3.17 -9.33 7.44
CA TRP A 11 -4.12 -8.77 8.41
C TRP A 11 -4.15 -9.47 9.77
N ASN A 12 -3.54 -10.67 9.87
CA ASN A 12 -3.37 -11.39 11.13
C ASN A 12 -2.39 -10.73 12.13
N ASN A 13 -1.51 -9.82 11.67
CA ASN A 13 -0.57 -9.16 12.58
C ASN A 13 -1.20 -8.03 13.41
N CYS A 14 -2.32 -7.46 12.97
CA CYS A 14 -3.04 -6.45 13.76
C CYS A 14 -3.69 -7.08 15.01
N TYR A 15 -4.16 -8.34 14.91
CA TYR A 15 -4.71 -9.10 16.03
C TYR A 15 -3.62 -9.49 17.05
N ILE A 16 -2.40 -9.75 16.57
CA ILE A 16 -1.26 -10.10 17.44
C ILE A 16 -0.80 -8.88 18.23
N VAL A 17 -0.77 -7.70 17.63
CA VAL A 17 -0.36 -6.46 18.32
C VAL A 17 -1.39 -6.08 19.38
N ILE A 18 -2.69 -6.20 19.10
CA ILE A 18 -3.76 -5.93 20.07
C ILE A 18 -3.71 -6.95 21.21
N ASN A 19 -3.54 -8.24 20.94
CA ASN A 19 -3.39 -9.27 21.97
C ASN A 19 -2.10 -9.12 22.78
N PHE A 20 -0.99 -8.67 22.16
CA PHE A 20 0.25 -8.40 22.88
C PHE A 20 0.10 -7.23 23.85
N ILE A 21 -0.62 -6.16 23.46
CA ILE A 21 -0.91 -5.00 24.32
C ILE A 21 -1.84 -5.43 25.47
N VAL A 22 -2.85 -6.25 25.22
CA VAL A 22 -3.78 -6.77 26.24
C VAL A 22 -3.08 -7.76 27.18
N MET A 23 -2.26 -8.68 26.66
CA MET A 23 -1.48 -9.64 27.49
C MET A 23 -0.44 -8.93 28.37
N PHE A 24 0.21 -7.87 27.87
CA PHE A 24 1.15 -7.09 28.68
C PHE A 24 0.45 -6.31 29.80
N SER A 25 -0.78 -5.86 29.56
CA SER A 25 -1.64 -5.19 30.56
C SER A 25 -2.10 -6.13 31.69
N LEU A 26 -2.32 -7.42 31.39
CA LEU A 26 -2.78 -8.41 32.38
C LEU A 26 -1.64 -8.99 33.22
N LYS A 27 -0.42 -9.08 32.69
CA LYS A 27 0.74 -9.65 33.42
C LYS A 27 1.29 -8.73 34.51
N LYS A 28 0.89 -7.45 34.55
CA LYS A 28 1.30 -6.48 35.57
C LYS A 28 0.50 -6.57 36.89
N ARG A 29 -0.55 -7.41 36.97
CA ARG A 29 -1.39 -7.58 38.18
C ARG A 29 -0.85 -8.60 39.19
N GLU A 30 0.09 -9.46 38.80
CA GLU A 30 0.58 -10.56 39.68
C GLU A 30 1.94 -10.34 40.30
N GLY A 31 2.62 -9.21 40.02
CA GLY A 31 4.01 -8.97 40.46
C GLY A 31 4.19 -8.10 41.70
N ILE A 32 3.12 -7.70 42.43
CA ILE A 32 3.27 -6.89 43.62
C ILE A 32 3.08 -7.73 44.89
N MET A 33 4.01 -8.62 45.12
CA MET A 33 4.26 -9.16 46.46
C MET A 33 5.62 -9.90 46.49
N ASN A 34 6.65 -9.17 46.76
CA ASN A 34 7.88 -9.53 47.45
C ASN A 34 9.06 -8.71 46.91
N SER A 35 9.48 -7.74 47.63
CA SER A 35 10.79 -7.64 48.29
C SER A 35 11.04 -6.23 48.80
N ARG A 36 10.94 -6.08 50.07
CA ARG A 36 11.70 -5.08 50.84
C ARG A 36 13.16 -5.49 50.76
N MET A 37 14.00 -4.50 50.53
CA MET A 37 15.43 -4.35 50.70
C MET A 37 16.22 -4.10 49.43
N ASN A 38 16.56 -2.88 49.14
CA ASN A 38 17.90 -2.29 49.24
C ASN A 38 17.85 -0.86 48.70
N GLN A 39 18.19 0.08 49.59
CA GLN A 39 18.54 1.44 49.24
C GLN A 39 19.79 1.41 48.37
N ILE A 40 19.66 1.80 47.13
CA ILE A 40 20.72 2.41 46.33
C ILE A 40 20.03 3.52 45.56
N ASP A 41 20.49 4.74 45.74
CA ASP A 41 20.12 5.91 44.94
C ASP A 41 20.35 5.62 43.46
N ILE A 42 19.32 5.19 42.78
CA ILE A 42 19.27 5.17 41.32
C ILE A 42 18.35 6.34 40.95
N LEU A 43 18.91 7.28 40.21
CA LEU A 43 18.18 8.34 39.53
C LEU A 43 16.86 7.77 39.06
N GLU A 44 15.74 8.23 39.60
CA GLU A 44 14.43 7.86 39.14
C GLU A 44 14.31 8.32 37.66
N GLU A 45 14.56 7.41 36.73
CA GLU A 45 14.17 7.63 35.36
C GLU A 45 12.66 7.92 35.37
N GLU A 46 12.29 9.10 34.88
CA GLU A 46 10.87 9.44 34.67
C GLU A 46 10.25 8.44 33.71
N THR A 47 9.75 7.34 34.26
CA THR A 47 9.04 6.33 33.47
C THR A 47 7.70 6.92 33.07
N ILE A 48 7.56 7.26 31.79
CA ILE A 48 6.28 7.70 31.23
C ILE A 48 5.27 6.55 31.42
N ASP A 49 4.22 6.78 32.20
CA ASP A 49 3.16 5.78 32.37
C ASP A 49 2.32 5.70 31.10
N LEU A 50 2.44 4.56 30.40
CA LEU A 50 1.68 4.30 29.18
C LEU A 50 0.16 4.40 29.38
N SER A 51 -0.34 4.15 30.59
CA SER A 51 -1.76 4.28 30.93
C SER A 51 -2.21 5.72 30.91
N GLU A 52 -1.39 6.63 31.43
CA GLU A 52 -1.68 8.07 31.44
C GLU A 52 -1.62 8.66 30.04
N LEU A 53 -0.66 8.21 29.22
CA LEU A 53 -0.55 8.59 27.82
C LEU A 53 -1.80 8.18 27.05
N PHE A 54 -2.29 6.94 27.28
CA PHE A 54 -3.51 6.44 26.63
C PHE A 54 -4.75 7.23 27.05
N LEU A 55 -4.89 7.54 28.34
CA LEU A 55 -6.00 8.37 28.84
C LEU A 55 -5.93 9.79 28.30
N SER A 56 -4.74 10.34 28.13
CA SER A 56 -4.55 11.65 27.50
C SER A 56 -4.99 11.66 26.04
N VAL A 57 -4.63 10.63 25.26
CA VAL A 57 -5.10 10.48 23.87
C VAL A 57 -6.62 10.40 23.81
N LEU A 58 -7.25 9.66 24.75
CA LEU A 58 -8.71 9.59 24.86
C LEU A 58 -9.35 10.94 25.21
N LYS A 59 -8.69 11.78 26.01
CA LYS A 59 -9.17 13.13 26.31
C LYS A 59 -9.25 14.01 25.06
N TYR A 60 -8.30 13.85 24.13
CA TYR A 60 -8.26 14.60 22.87
C TYR A 60 -9.00 13.88 21.71
N PHE A 61 -9.80 12.84 22.01
CA PHE A 61 -10.50 12.04 20.99
C PHE A 61 -11.39 12.89 20.06
N LYS A 62 -12.07 13.91 20.60
CA LYS A 62 -12.89 14.83 19.79
C LYS A 62 -12.04 15.57 18.74
N LEU A 63 -10.86 16.04 19.13
CA LEU A 63 -9.93 16.71 18.23
C LEU A 63 -9.39 15.75 17.16
N ILE A 64 -9.05 14.52 17.55
CA ILE A 64 -8.59 13.48 16.62
C ILE A 64 -9.67 13.20 15.57
N ILE A 65 -10.95 13.05 15.98
CA ILE A 65 -12.05 12.85 15.04
C ILE A 65 -12.21 14.02 14.08
N VAL A 66 -12.17 15.25 14.58
CA VAL A 66 -12.28 16.44 13.72
C VAL A 66 -11.15 16.47 12.70
N LEU A 67 -9.93 16.14 13.12
CA LEU A 67 -8.78 16.10 12.22
C LEU A 67 -8.92 14.97 11.18
N CYS A 68 -9.37 13.79 11.59
CA CYS A 68 -9.66 12.69 10.66
C CYS A 68 -10.70 13.07 9.61
N ILE A 69 -11.79 13.74 10.01
CA ILE A 69 -12.83 14.19 9.09
C ILE A 69 -12.28 15.25 8.14
N LEU A 70 -11.50 16.21 8.63
CA LEU A 70 -10.90 17.25 7.81
C LEU A 70 -9.96 16.66 6.75
N PHE A 71 -9.09 15.73 7.13
CA PHE A 71 -8.20 15.04 6.18
C PHE A 71 -8.96 14.10 5.24
N ALA A 72 -10.02 13.43 5.71
CA ALA A 72 -10.88 12.62 4.85
C ALA A 72 -11.57 13.47 3.78
N CYS A 73 -12.13 14.61 4.15
CA CYS A 73 -12.73 15.56 3.21
C CYS A 73 -11.68 16.11 2.24
N GLY A 74 -10.52 16.53 2.76
CA GLY A 74 -9.39 17.00 1.92
C GLY A 74 -8.93 15.93 0.93
N GLY A 75 -8.77 14.68 1.36
CA GLY A 75 -8.41 13.55 0.50
C GLY A 75 -9.47 13.22 -0.55
N PHE A 76 -10.75 13.28 -0.17
CA PHE A 76 -11.86 13.05 -1.10
C PHE A 76 -11.95 14.14 -2.17
N PHE A 77 -12.04 15.40 -1.76
CA PHE A 77 -12.14 16.53 -2.69
C PHE A 77 -10.86 16.74 -3.48
N GLY A 78 -9.70 16.61 -2.83
CA GLY A 78 -8.40 16.69 -3.50
C GLY A 78 -8.25 15.64 -4.59
N THR A 79 -8.59 14.38 -4.32
CA THR A 79 -8.53 13.32 -5.33
C THR A 79 -9.49 13.59 -6.49
N LYS A 80 -10.71 14.04 -6.21
CA LYS A 80 -11.74 14.22 -7.24
C LYS A 80 -11.55 15.48 -8.10
N LEU A 81 -10.98 16.55 -7.53
CA LEU A 81 -10.84 17.83 -8.21
C LEU A 81 -9.47 18.03 -8.87
N LEU A 82 -8.39 17.50 -8.26
CA LEU A 82 -7.02 17.73 -8.75
C LEU A 82 -6.52 16.62 -9.68
N ILE A 83 -7.04 15.39 -9.58
CA ILE A 83 -6.54 14.27 -10.36
C ILE A 83 -7.52 13.98 -11.51
N ALA A 84 -7.02 14.08 -12.74
CA ALA A 84 -7.80 13.75 -13.93
C ALA A 84 -8.22 12.27 -13.93
N PRO A 85 -9.43 11.93 -14.39
CA PRO A 85 -9.86 10.55 -14.52
C PRO A 85 -8.96 9.82 -15.54
N THR A 86 -8.63 8.56 -15.21
CA THR A 86 -7.87 7.69 -16.11
C THR A 86 -8.71 6.50 -16.53
N TYR A 87 -8.49 6.05 -17.76
CA TYR A 87 -9.20 4.94 -18.38
C TYR A 87 -8.21 3.84 -18.71
N THR A 88 -8.58 2.61 -18.40
CA THR A 88 -7.75 1.44 -18.69
C THR A 88 -8.43 0.58 -19.72
N ALA A 89 -7.69 0.22 -20.75
CA ALA A 89 -8.07 -0.78 -21.73
C ALA A 89 -7.08 -1.93 -21.66
N SER A 90 -7.58 -3.16 -21.65
CA SER A 90 -6.77 -4.36 -21.51
C SER A 90 -6.99 -5.30 -22.68
N THR A 91 -5.93 -5.96 -23.10
CA THR A 91 -5.91 -7.01 -24.11
C THR A 91 -5.13 -8.20 -23.56
N SER A 92 -5.45 -9.40 -24.01
CA SER A 92 -4.80 -10.61 -23.51
C SER A 92 -4.31 -11.47 -24.67
N ILE A 93 -3.09 -11.99 -24.53
CA ILE A 93 -2.49 -12.94 -25.45
C ILE A 93 -2.25 -14.26 -24.74
N TYR A 94 -2.38 -15.35 -25.48
CA TYR A 94 -2.07 -16.70 -25.04
C TYR A 94 -0.86 -17.22 -25.80
N LEU A 95 0.11 -17.72 -25.05
CA LEU A 95 1.27 -18.38 -25.64
C LEU A 95 1.03 -19.89 -25.63
N THR A 96 0.76 -20.47 -26.82
CA THR A 96 0.55 -21.91 -26.93
C THR A 96 1.82 -22.66 -26.54
N PRO A 97 1.74 -23.57 -25.55
CA PRO A 97 2.90 -24.38 -25.14
C PRO A 97 3.45 -25.21 -26.31
N GLN A 98 4.77 -25.31 -26.41
CA GLN A 98 5.37 -26.29 -27.31
C GLN A 98 5.27 -27.67 -26.66
N ILE A 99 4.50 -28.54 -27.26
CA ILE A 99 4.39 -29.93 -26.87
C ILE A 99 5.53 -30.70 -27.56
N SER A 100 6.34 -31.44 -26.81
CA SER A 100 7.34 -32.34 -27.38
C SER A 100 6.66 -33.42 -28.23
N GLU A 101 7.32 -33.86 -29.30
CA GLU A 101 6.81 -34.88 -30.24
C GLU A 101 6.35 -36.19 -29.54
N SER A 102 6.76 -36.43 -28.30
CA SER A 102 6.37 -37.59 -27.49
C SER A 102 5.01 -37.50 -26.80
N GLY A 103 4.31 -36.36 -26.90
CA GLY A 103 2.96 -36.17 -26.33
C GLY A 103 2.90 -36.14 -24.79
N SER A 104 4.03 -36.23 -24.10
CA SER A 104 4.10 -36.18 -22.64
C SER A 104 4.41 -34.75 -22.17
N LEU A 105 3.59 -34.24 -21.25
CA LEU A 105 3.89 -33.02 -20.49
C LEU A 105 5.03 -33.33 -19.51
N ASP A 106 6.27 -33.18 -19.99
CA ASP A 106 7.44 -33.34 -19.14
C ASP A 106 7.68 -32.05 -18.31
N TYR A 107 8.18 -32.19 -17.08
CA TYR A 107 8.50 -31.07 -16.19
C TYR A 107 9.43 -30.05 -16.86
N ASN A 108 10.35 -30.51 -17.72
CA ASN A 108 11.24 -29.67 -18.50
C ASN A 108 10.47 -28.78 -19.49
N SER A 109 9.42 -29.29 -20.11
CA SER A 109 8.58 -28.53 -21.05
C SER A 109 7.80 -27.43 -20.32
N GLN A 110 7.28 -27.72 -19.12
CA GLN A 110 6.57 -26.72 -18.31
C GLN A 110 7.50 -25.59 -17.82
N MET A 111 8.74 -25.94 -17.43
CA MET A 111 9.72 -24.94 -17.06
C MET A 111 10.17 -24.08 -18.26
N ALA A 112 10.29 -24.68 -19.43
CA ALA A 112 10.60 -23.97 -20.67
C ALA A 112 9.48 -22.99 -21.04
N ASN A 113 8.21 -23.38 -20.92
CA ASN A 113 7.06 -22.53 -21.17
C ASN A 113 7.01 -21.34 -20.20
N SER A 114 7.23 -21.56 -18.90
CA SER A 114 7.31 -20.48 -17.90
C SER A 114 8.41 -19.46 -18.25
N LYS A 115 9.56 -19.91 -18.73
CA LYS A 115 10.64 -19.03 -19.19
C LYS A 115 10.25 -18.25 -20.44
N LEU A 116 9.54 -18.89 -21.38
CA LEU A 116 9.05 -18.23 -22.59
C LEU A 116 8.08 -17.10 -22.25
N VAL A 117 7.13 -17.35 -21.32
CA VAL A 117 6.20 -16.33 -20.84
C VAL A 117 6.95 -15.16 -20.17
N SER A 118 7.90 -15.46 -19.29
CA SER A 118 8.70 -14.41 -18.63
C SER A 118 9.51 -13.58 -19.64
N ASN A 119 10.09 -14.23 -20.63
CA ASN A 119 10.82 -13.55 -21.70
C ASN A 119 9.89 -12.70 -22.56
N ALA A 120 8.69 -13.19 -22.89
CA ALA A 120 7.71 -12.45 -23.64
C ALA A 120 7.24 -11.17 -22.92
N VAL A 121 7.02 -11.24 -21.58
CA VAL A 121 6.70 -10.07 -20.75
C VAL A 121 7.82 -9.02 -20.81
N ASN A 122 9.08 -9.45 -20.73
CA ASN A 122 10.21 -8.56 -20.83
C ASN A 122 10.36 -7.94 -22.24
N LEU A 123 10.14 -8.74 -23.27
CA LEU A 123 10.21 -8.29 -24.66
C LEU A 123 9.11 -7.29 -25.01
N LEU A 124 7.89 -7.50 -24.48
CA LEU A 124 6.75 -6.57 -24.65
C LEU A 124 7.07 -5.15 -24.20
N THR A 125 7.91 -4.99 -23.18
CA THR A 125 8.28 -3.69 -22.62
C THR A 125 9.56 -3.10 -23.17
N GLN A 126 10.18 -3.74 -24.18
CA GLN A 126 11.43 -3.24 -24.80
C GLN A 126 11.21 -1.97 -25.62
N ASP A 127 12.26 -1.15 -25.70
CA ASP A 127 12.24 0.14 -26.41
C ASP A 127 11.90 -0.01 -27.90
N ASN A 128 12.32 -1.09 -28.54
CA ASN A 128 12.03 -1.33 -29.96
C ASN A 128 10.51 -1.43 -30.22
N ILE A 129 9.81 -2.20 -29.39
CA ILE A 129 8.36 -2.36 -29.52
C ILE A 129 7.66 -1.06 -29.12
N MET A 130 8.05 -0.48 -27.98
CA MET A 130 7.43 0.74 -27.48
C MET A 130 7.65 1.96 -28.40
N SER A 131 8.77 2.02 -29.11
CA SER A 131 9.04 3.10 -30.09
C SER A 131 8.19 2.95 -31.36
N GLU A 132 7.92 1.71 -31.79
CA GLU A 132 7.05 1.46 -32.93
C GLU A 132 5.60 1.81 -32.56
N VAL A 133 5.13 1.36 -31.40
CA VAL A 133 3.82 1.73 -30.86
C VAL A 133 3.68 3.25 -30.70
N ALA A 134 4.72 3.94 -30.19
CA ALA A 134 4.68 5.39 -30.06
C ALA A 134 4.43 6.09 -31.39
N LYS A 135 5.06 5.63 -32.46
CA LYS A 135 4.85 6.17 -33.81
C LYS A 135 3.43 5.91 -34.31
N ASP A 136 2.90 4.71 -34.09
CA ASP A 136 1.58 4.31 -34.58
C ASP A 136 0.45 5.09 -33.88
N VAL A 137 0.60 5.38 -32.57
CA VAL A 137 -0.37 6.16 -31.79
C VAL A 137 -0.09 7.66 -31.72
N GLY A 138 0.98 8.16 -32.39
CA GLY A 138 1.33 9.58 -32.44
C GLY A 138 1.93 10.15 -31.16
N LEU A 139 2.65 9.33 -30.40
CA LEU A 139 3.38 9.77 -29.20
C LEU A 139 4.88 10.01 -29.53
N ASP A 140 5.50 10.95 -28.81
CA ASP A 140 6.84 11.43 -29.10
C ASP A 140 7.96 10.41 -28.80
N SER A 141 7.73 9.46 -27.88
CA SER A 141 8.78 8.56 -27.44
C SER A 141 8.28 7.23 -26.86
N ALA A 142 9.13 6.20 -26.94
CA ALA A 142 8.91 4.92 -26.28
C ALA A 142 8.72 5.05 -24.76
N SER A 143 9.40 5.98 -24.11
CA SER A 143 9.28 6.23 -22.67
C SER A 143 7.90 6.75 -22.27
N SER A 144 7.23 7.48 -23.16
CA SER A 144 5.86 7.95 -22.96
C SER A 144 4.89 6.77 -22.98
N VAL A 145 5.02 5.86 -23.93
CA VAL A 145 4.19 4.65 -24.00
C VAL A 145 4.40 3.75 -22.79
N LYS A 146 5.67 3.54 -22.37
CA LYS A 146 6.01 2.72 -21.20
C LYS A 146 5.34 3.18 -19.90
N LYS A 147 5.11 4.48 -19.74
CA LYS A 147 4.41 5.03 -18.57
C LYS A 147 2.93 4.62 -18.52
N PHE A 148 2.35 4.39 -19.68
CA PHE A 148 0.93 4.05 -19.81
C PHE A 148 0.68 2.54 -19.85
N VAL A 149 1.67 1.75 -20.28
CA VAL A 149 1.55 0.30 -20.47
C VAL A 149 1.99 -0.46 -19.22
N SER A 150 1.17 -1.38 -18.80
CA SER A 150 1.47 -2.37 -17.76
C SER A 150 1.26 -3.77 -18.32
N VAL A 151 2.25 -4.62 -18.19
CA VAL A 151 2.21 -6.01 -18.62
C VAL A 151 2.20 -6.90 -17.40
N THR A 152 1.21 -7.77 -17.28
CA THR A 152 1.05 -8.70 -16.17
C THR A 152 0.85 -10.11 -16.71
N ASN A 153 1.38 -11.07 -16.02
CA ASN A 153 1.11 -12.49 -16.23
C ASN A 153 0.53 -13.05 -14.93
N GLU A 154 -0.53 -13.82 -15.02
CA GLU A 154 -1.05 -14.56 -13.87
C GLU A 154 -0.12 -15.75 -13.61
N SER A 155 0.31 -15.89 -12.36
CA SER A 155 1.25 -16.94 -11.96
C SER A 155 0.77 -18.33 -12.41
N ASN A 156 1.64 -19.05 -13.09
CA ASN A 156 1.41 -20.40 -13.63
C ASN A 156 0.38 -20.47 -14.78
N THR A 157 0.23 -19.39 -15.52
CA THR A 157 -0.58 -19.39 -16.76
C THR A 157 0.25 -18.92 -17.95
N GLU A 158 -0.17 -19.31 -19.14
CA GLU A 158 0.40 -18.86 -20.43
C GLU A 158 -0.31 -17.59 -20.97
N ILE A 159 -1.16 -16.96 -20.14
CA ILE A 159 -1.87 -15.74 -20.48
C ILE A 159 -1.08 -14.52 -20.02
N ILE A 160 -0.81 -13.62 -20.95
CA ILE A 160 -0.22 -12.32 -20.67
C ILE A 160 -1.28 -11.26 -20.94
N THR A 161 -1.56 -10.45 -19.91
CA THR A 161 -2.50 -9.32 -20.01
C THR A 161 -1.69 -8.03 -20.15
N ILE A 162 -1.98 -7.29 -21.19
CA ILE A 162 -1.41 -5.98 -21.50
C ILE A 162 -2.50 -4.94 -21.24
N SER A 163 -2.24 -4.02 -20.33
CA SER A 163 -3.16 -2.95 -19.94
C SER A 163 -2.53 -1.61 -20.25
N ALA A 164 -3.26 -0.74 -20.93
CA ALA A 164 -2.87 0.64 -21.14
C ALA A 164 -3.80 1.58 -20.38
N THR A 165 -3.22 2.52 -19.63
CA THR A 165 -3.97 3.48 -18.79
C THR A 165 -3.58 4.90 -19.16
N THR A 166 -4.52 5.66 -19.70
CA THR A 166 -4.35 7.08 -20.08
C THR A 166 -5.55 7.91 -19.66
N THR A 167 -5.49 9.20 -19.89
CA THR A 167 -6.63 10.11 -19.67
C THR A 167 -7.66 10.09 -20.82
N ASP A 168 -7.30 9.50 -21.97
CA ASP A 168 -8.18 9.34 -23.12
C ASP A 168 -8.53 7.86 -23.33
N PRO A 169 -9.82 7.48 -23.25
CA PRO A 169 -10.26 6.09 -23.43
C PRO A 169 -9.85 5.50 -24.80
N LYS A 170 -9.87 6.32 -25.85
CA LYS A 170 -9.50 5.90 -27.20
C LYS A 170 -8.03 5.58 -27.29
N LEU A 171 -7.19 6.50 -26.75
CA LEU A 171 -5.75 6.32 -26.71
C LEU A 171 -5.35 5.07 -25.91
N SER A 172 -6.00 4.81 -24.77
CA SER A 172 -5.76 3.59 -23.98
C SER A 172 -6.03 2.32 -24.78
N LYS A 173 -7.16 2.26 -25.48
CA LYS A 173 -7.51 1.13 -26.33
C LYS A 173 -6.50 0.94 -27.47
N ASP A 174 -6.13 2.03 -28.15
CA ASP A 174 -5.24 1.97 -29.30
C ASP A 174 -3.83 1.55 -28.85
N ILE A 175 -3.26 2.12 -27.77
CA ILE A 175 -1.98 1.67 -27.20
C ILE A 175 -2.00 0.18 -26.85
N ALA A 176 -3.04 -0.31 -26.18
CA ALA A 176 -3.11 -1.71 -25.77
C ALA A 176 -3.13 -2.65 -26.99
N ASN A 177 -3.96 -2.38 -27.99
CA ASN A 177 -4.05 -3.19 -29.19
C ASN A 177 -2.79 -3.10 -30.08
N ASP A 178 -2.22 -1.91 -30.23
CA ASP A 178 -1.02 -1.71 -31.06
C ASP A 178 0.21 -2.32 -30.42
N THR A 179 0.30 -2.31 -29.07
CA THR A 179 1.35 -3.04 -28.35
C THR A 179 1.33 -4.53 -28.67
N VAL A 180 0.16 -5.15 -28.65
CA VAL A 180 0.02 -6.57 -28.98
C VAL A 180 0.29 -6.84 -30.46
N SER A 181 -0.28 -6.04 -31.37
CA SER A 181 -0.08 -6.25 -32.82
C SER A 181 1.39 -6.09 -33.23
N THR A 182 2.08 -5.08 -32.67
CA THR A 182 3.51 -4.87 -32.90
C THR A 182 4.35 -5.99 -32.30
N PHE A 183 4.01 -6.44 -31.10
CA PHE A 183 4.68 -7.57 -30.46
C PHE A 183 4.54 -8.85 -31.30
N VAL A 184 3.33 -9.24 -31.68
CA VAL A 184 3.07 -10.44 -32.50
C VAL A 184 3.84 -10.36 -33.83
N ARG A 185 3.78 -9.20 -34.51
CA ARG A 185 4.51 -8.95 -35.76
C ARG A 185 6.01 -9.10 -35.57
N THR A 186 6.57 -8.54 -34.51
CA THR A 186 8.02 -8.61 -34.20
C THR A 186 8.45 -10.04 -33.87
N MET A 187 7.65 -10.77 -33.08
CA MET A 187 7.92 -12.16 -32.74
C MET A 187 7.92 -13.07 -33.96
N GLN A 188 6.94 -12.91 -34.85
CA GLN A 188 6.85 -13.68 -36.08
C GLN A 188 8.00 -13.38 -37.05
N LYS A 189 8.37 -12.09 -37.21
CA LYS A 189 9.38 -11.66 -38.16
C LYS A 189 10.79 -11.96 -37.69
N ASN A 190 11.14 -11.68 -36.44
CA ASN A 190 12.50 -11.72 -35.95
C ASN A 190 12.88 -13.02 -35.24
N LEU A 191 11.90 -13.68 -34.58
CA LEU A 191 12.15 -14.89 -33.79
C LEU A 191 11.45 -16.13 -34.35
N ASN A 192 10.70 -15.99 -35.45
CA ASN A 192 9.90 -17.06 -36.06
C ASN A 192 8.94 -17.77 -35.08
N VAL A 193 8.54 -17.05 -34.00
CA VAL A 193 7.60 -17.54 -32.99
C VAL A 193 6.17 -17.34 -33.54
N ARG A 194 5.47 -18.45 -33.77
CA ARG A 194 4.09 -18.43 -34.34
C ARG A 194 3.02 -18.83 -33.35
N ASN A 195 3.41 -19.19 -32.14
CA ASN A 195 2.51 -19.75 -31.12
C ASN A 195 1.92 -18.68 -30.20
N ILE A 196 1.51 -17.53 -30.78
CA ILE A 196 0.93 -16.42 -30.01
C ILE A 196 -0.46 -16.14 -30.59
N GLU A 197 -1.47 -16.29 -29.77
CA GLU A 197 -2.86 -15.99 -30.13
C GLU A 197 -3.39 -14.82 -29.29
N VAL A 198 -4.12 -13.90 -29.95
CA VAL A 198 -4.81 -12.81 -29.27
C VAL A 198 -6.15 -13.34 -28.78
N VAL A 199 -6.29 -13.50 -27.47
CA VAL A 199 -7.50 -14.06 -26.86
C VAL A 199 -8.60 -13.01 -26.76
N ASP A 200 -8.25 -11.82 -26.28
CA ASP A 200 -9.21 -10.72 -26.15
C ASP A 200 -8.56 -9.41 -26.61
N LYS A 201 -9.32 -8.63 -27.37
CA LYS A 201 -8.89 -7.31 -27.84
C LYS A 201 -9.39 -6.23 -26.91
N ALA A 202 -8.56 -5.23 -26.67
CA ALA A 202 -8.93 -4.09 -25.87
C ALA A 202 -10.17 -3.38 -26.45
N LYS A 203 -11.18 -3.20 -25.62
CA LYS A 203 -12.43 -2.50 -25.94
C LYS A 203 -12.40 -1.08 -25.38
N LEU A 204 -13.12 -0.20 -26.04
CA LEU A 204 -13.30 1.16 -25.57
C LEU A 204 -14.16 1.16 -24.30
N SER A 205 -13.62 1.69 -23.21
CA SER A 205 -14.34 1.84 -21.95
C SER A 205 -14.36 3.30 -21.52
N TYR A 206 -15.54 3.85 -21.32
CA TYR A 206 -15.73 5.20 -20.78
C TYR A 206 -15.87 5.21 -19.26
N ILE A 207 -15.73 4.04 -18.60
CA ILE A 207 -15.77 3.94 -17.14
C ILE A 207 -14.37 4.25 -16.61
N PRO A 208 -14.20 5.29 -15.77
CA PRO A 208 -12.90 5.61 -15.20
C PRO A 208 -12.39 4.47 -14.30
N SER A 209 -11.17 4.04 -14.54
CA SER A 209 -10.47 3.05 -13.70
C SER A 209 -9.70 3.69 -12.54
N GLY A 210 -9.43 4.98 -12.63
CA GLY A 210 -8.74 5.78 -11.60
C GLY A 210 -9.14 7.25 -11.63
N PRO A 211 -8.75 8.00 -10.60
CA PRO A 211 -8.08 7.57 -9.36
C PRO A 211 -9.01 6.79 -8.42
N ASN A 212 -8.45 5.92 -7.59
CA ASN A 212 -9.22 5.22 -6.57
C ASN A 212 -9.50 6.15 -5.37
N VAL A 213 -10.60 6.89 -5.45
CA VAL A 213 -11.00 7.88 -4.43
C VAL A 213 -11.10 7.24 -3.03
N LYS A 214 -11.64 6.02 -2.92
CA LYS A 214 -11.78 5.32 -1.63
C LYS A 214 -10.42 5.07 -0.98
N LYS A 215 -9.44 4.58 -1.76
CA LYS A 215 -8.09 4.30 -1.27
C LYS A 215 -7.37 5.58 -0.84
N ASN A 216 -7.45 6.65 -1.64
CA ASN A 216 -6.80 7.92 -1.35
C ASN A 216 -7.42 8.61 -0.13
N THR A 217 -8.75 8.58 0.01
CA THR A 217 -9.45 9.09 1.19
C THR A 217 -9.04 8.33 2.45
N LEU A 218 -8.96 6.99 2.37
CA LEU A 218 -8.51 6.18 3.51
C LEU A 218 -7.08 6.53 3.93
N LEU A 219 -6.16 6.66 2.97
CA LEU A 219 -4.78 7.07 3.25
C LEU A 219 -4.71 8.45 3.89
N ALA A 220 -5.47 9.43 3.37
CA ALA A 220 -5.53 10.76 3.94
C ALA A 220 -6.08 10.74 5.39
N THR A 221 -7.12 9.94 5.64
CA THR A 221 -7.68 9.77 6.99
C THR A 221 -6.65 9.18 7.96
N MET A 222 -5.85 8.18 7.52
CA MET A 222 -4.78 7.61 8.34
C MET A 222 -3.72 8.65 8.70
N VAL A 223 -3.36 9.54 7.77
CA VAL A 223 -2.44 10.65 8.05
C VAL A 223 -3.05 11.59 9.10
N GLY A 224 -4.33 11.95 8.96
CA GLY A 224 -5.06 12.76 9.94
C GLY A 224 -5.08 12.13 11.33
N PHE A 225 -5.27 10.81 11.41
CA PHE A 225 -5.23 10.07 12.67
C PHE A 225 -3.85 10.10 13.31
N ILE A 226 -2.77 9.85 12.55
CA ILE A 226 -1.40 9.88 13.05
C ILE A 226 -1.04 11.27 13.58
N LEU A 227 -1.40 12.32 12.83
CA LEU A 227 -1.18 13.71 13.26
C LEU A 227 -1.98 14.07 14.51
N GLY A 228 -3.23 13.58 14.61
CA GLY A 228 -4.08 13.78 15.77
C GLY A 228 -3.52 13.12 17.03
N CYS A 229 -3.10 11.87 16.93
CA CYS A 229 -2.43 11.16 18.04
C CYS A 229 -1.09 11.81 18.40
N GLY A 230 -0.29 12.18 17.40
CA GLY A 230 0.97 12.88 17.61
C GLY A 230 0.79 14.21 18.35
N TYR A 231 -0.21 15.00 17.97
CA TYR A 231 -0.53 16.24 18.67
C TYR A 231 -0.97 15.98 20.11
N ALA A 232 -1.83 14.97 20.36
CA ALA A 232 -2.27 14.61 21.70
C ALA A 232 -1.10 14.19 22.58
N THR A 233 -0.17 13.40 22.04
CA THR A 233 1.04 12.95 22.74
C THR A 233 1.98 14.13 23.05
N LEU A 234 2.23 15.01 22.08
CA LEU A 234 3.05 16.21 22.29
C LEU A 234 2.43 17.10 23.36
N ARG A 235 1.11 17.30 23.31
CA ARG A 235 0.39 18.09 24.32
C ARG A 235 0.50 17.49 25.71
N PHE A 236 0.51 16.17 25.82
CA PHE A 236 0.71 15.45 27.09
C PHE A 236 2.14 15.66 27.63
N LEU A 237 3.16 15.55 26.79
CA LEU A 237 4.55 15.72 27.16
C LEU A 237 4.88 17.16 27.61
N PHE A 238 4.18 18.16 27.06
CA PHE A 238 4.34 19.58 27.44
C PHE A 238 3.36 20.04 28.53
N ASP A 239 2.50 19.15 29.03
CA ASP A 239 1.54 19.49 30.09
C ASP A 239 2.15 19.21 31.48
N ASN A 240 2.85 20.18 32.05
CA ASN A 240 3.49 20.12 33.36
C ASN A 240 2.52 20.41 34.52
N ARG A 241 1.21 20.19 34.34
CA ARG A 241 0.22 20.43 35.40
C ARG A 241 0.09 19.20 36.28
N LEU A 242 0.31 19.37 37.58
CA LEU A 242 -0.02 18.36 38.59
C LEU A 242 -1.54 18.19 38.65
N ARG A 243 -2.06 16.98 38.36
CA ARG A 243 -3.50 16.71 38.27
C ARG A 243 -4.00 15.76 39.31
N THR A 244 -3.14 14.95 39.88
CA THR A 244 -3.48 13.98 40.90
C THR A 244 -2.80 14.31 42.21
N LYS A 245 -3.40 13.87 43.30
CA LYS A 245 -2.85 14.01 44.65
C LYS A 245 -1.50 13.32 44.73
N GLU A 246 -1.39 12.15 44.15
CA GLU A 246 -0.18 11.32 44.11
C GLU A 246 0.98 12.03 43.37
N GLU A 247 0.68 12.69 42.24
CA GLU A 247 1.67 13.51 41.54
C GLU A 247 2.13 14.69 42.34
N ALA A 248 1.20 15.37 43.02
CA ALA A 248 1.53 16.54 43.85
C ALA A 248 2.39 16.12 45.05
N GLU A 249 2.08 15.03 45.72
CA GLU A 249 2.87 14.49 46.84
C GLU A 249 4.27 14.04 46.39
N LYS A 250 4.36 13.39 45.24
CA LYS A 250 5.63 12.93 44.64
C LYS A 250 6.53 14.11 44.28
N TYR A 251 5.96 15.16 43.67
CA TYR A 251 6.73 16.30 43.16
C TYR A 251 7.11 17.30 44.23
N LEU A 252 6.22 17.51 45.21
CA LEU A 252 6.45 18.49 46.28
C LEU A 252 7.09 17.88 47.56
N GLY A 253 7.08 16.54 47.68
CA GLY A 253 7.62 15.85 48.88
C GLY A 253 6.82 16.10 50.14
N ILE A 254 5.62 16.67 50.08
CA ILE A 254 4.75 16.99 51.22
C ILE A 254 3.37 16.34 51.05
N PRO A 255 2.78 15.79 52.13
CA PRO A 255 1.48 15.16 52.03
C PRO A 255 0.36 16.19 51.74
N VAL A 256 -0.53 15.85 50.82
CA VAL A 256 -1.72 16.67 50.48
C VAL A 256 -2.84 16.33 51.45
N PHE A 257 -3.23 17.29 52.28
CA PHE A 257 -4.23 17.10 53.33
C PHE A 257 -5.68 17.34 52.86
N CYS A 258 -5.90 18.10 51.80
CA CYS A 258 -7.24 18.42 51.32
C CYS A 258 -7.27 18.61 49.80
N GLU A 259 -8.27 18.10 49.15
CA GLU A 259 -8.60 18.25 47.72
C GLU A 259 -9.87 19.10 47.61
N ILE A 260 -9.81 20.21 46.89
CA ILE A 260 -10.98 21.04 46.64
C ILE A 260 -11.50 20.69 45.24
N PRO A 261 -12.68 20.06 45.10
CA PRO A 261 -13.23 19.75 43.77
C PRO A 261 -13.57 21.05 43.02
N GLU A 262 -13.26 21.06 41.71
CA GLU A 262 -13.72 22.13 40.82
C GLU A 262 -15.25 22.11 40.76
N LEU A 263 -15.90 23.28 40.98
CA LEU A 263 -17.31 23.51 40.90
C LEU A 263 -17.80 23.58 39.44
#